data_c684a5de2cf19d638f1146c71dd8ee8b
#
_entry.id   c684a5de2cf19d638f1146c71dd8ee8b
#
_cell.length_a   1.000
_cell.length_b   1.000
_cell.length_c   1.000
_cell.angle_alpha   90.00
_cell.angle_beta   90.00
_cell.angle_gamma   90.00
#
_symmetry.space_group_name_H-M   'P 1'
#
loop_
_entity.id
_entity.type
_entity.pdbx_description
1 polymer ?
#
loop_
_entity_poly.entity_id
_entity_poly.type
_entity_poly.pdbx_seq_one_letter_code
_entity_poly.pdbx_strand_id
1 'polypeptide(L)'
;MLLPLLAALLVTPSADSTRVALALRATLEAPTVSGLRWGALGDVREGLRGAYDRHGWRPLWISGSGPTPAAKIVLRELRESRDRGLDPDDYDVRWLDAEAATLGSRSDSLRAVWDLAFSVATARYALALDRGRVDPRSLHATLLLAREAFDISGALVSLATSTNPVPALRALEPPFYHYRRLVSVLQTYRLLAADSSLAALPDIPRGLKPGAVYPGAPKLRRLLTLLGDLTDSSAVNRVADGDTLYDDALAKAIKHFQRRQGFGPDGVIGDSTRLRLTRTFASQVRQIELTLERWRWLPRTFSAPPIIVNIPGFRLYALRGTTDAESEMLTMDVVVGNAVKHDTPLLAVDLVAVQFQPPWNVPTSIQREEIRPKAIADSGYLAKEQYELLVGGKVVVPTDSLIRKIGYGVAVRQKPGTLNSLGRVKFVMPNSSDIYLHDTPARSLFARVRRDFSHGCIRVSLPATLAAFLLRDQPKWPSATVDSAMAGDSTKQVRLTSRIPVFLVYQTVEVRESGEAFFYRDIYGHDRALDRALRKGYPYVQEPTGLSLSSAPRIPPSGPPRR
;
A
#
# COMPACT_ATOMS: atom_id res chain seq x y z
N MET A 1 -26.79 55.23 -34.32
CA MET A 1 -26.30 53.97 -33.77
C MET A 1 -24.81 54.16 -33.44
N LEU A 2 -24.48 54.47 -32.23
CA LEU A 2 -23.12 54.60 -31.73
C LEU A 2 -22.74 53.32 -31.01
N LEU A 3 -21.75 52.57 -31.54
CA LEU A 3 -21.11 51.47 -30.82
C LEU A 3 -20.15 52.06 -29.73
N PRO A 4 -20.13 51.55 -28.51
CA PRO A 4 -19.12 51.90 -27.55
C PRO A 4 -17.84 51.04 -27.84
N LEU A 5 -16.73 51.69 -28.09
CA LEU A 5 -15.37 51.11 -28.00
C LEU A 5 -15.12 50.63 -26.58
N LEU A 6 -14.99 49.33 -26.39
CA LEU A 6 -14.41 48.75 -25.16
C LEU A 6 -12.89 49.02 -25.22
N ALA A 7 -12.41 50.01 -24.50
CA ALA A 7 -10.98 50.22 -24.23
C ALA A 7 -10.54 49.12 -23.25
N ALA A 8 -9.83 48.11 -23.74
CA ALA A 8 -9.06 47.20 -22.90
C ALA A 8 -7.96 48.02 -22.19
N LEU A 9 -8.14 48.30 -20.92
CA LEU A 9 -7.09 48.86 -20.06
C LEU A 9 -5.94 47.84 -20.04
N LEU A 10 -4.93 48.09 -20.84
CA LEU A 10 -3.61 47.49 -20.70
C LEU A 10 -3.01 48.00 -19.37
N VAL A 11 -3.20 47.25 -18.30
CA VAL A 11 -2.50 47.49 -17.04
C VAL A 11 -1.03 47.22 -17.27
N THR A 12 -0.23 48.27 -17.51
CA THR A 12 1.22 48.15 -17.56
C THR A 12 1.70 47.64 -16.18
N PRO A 13 2.49 46.55 -16.13
CA PRO A 13 3.02 46.08 -14.87
C PRO A 13 3.86 47.14 -14.21
N SER A 14 3.73 47.31 -12.87
CA SER A 14 4.56 48.24 -12.14
C SER A 14 6.05 47.85 -12.23
N ALA A 15 6.97 48.86 -12.12
CA ALA A 15 8.41 48.60 -12.20
C ALA A 15 8.87 47.55 -11.17
N ASP A 16 8.20 47.46 -10.04
CA ASP A 16 8.45 46.45 -8.98
C ASP A 16 8.06 45.03 -9.42
N SER A 17 6.95 44.86 -10.13
CA SER A 17 6.55 43.52 -10.66
C SER A 17 7.53 43.02 -11.70
N THR A 18 8.15 43.88 -12.48
CA THR A 18 9.15 43.52 -13.47
C THR A 18 10.47 43.05 -12.83
N ARG A 19 10.92 43.71 -11.75
CA ARG A 19 12.15 43.32 -11.02
C ARG A 19 11.99 41.95 -10.34
N VAL A 20 10.87 41.71 -9.66
CA VAL A 20 10.59 40.42 -9.04
C VAL A 20 10.48 39.31 -10.10
N ALA A 21 9.87 39.58 -11.25
CA ALA A 21 9.79 38.62 -12.36
C ALA A 21 11.17 38.22 -12.90
N LEU A 22 12.09 39.17 -13.07
CA LEU A 22 13.48 38.89 -13.48
C LEU A 22 14.22 38.06 -12.42
N ALA A 23 14.04 38.41 -11.13
CA ALA A 23 14.62 37.66 -10.03
C ALA A 23 14.08 36.23 -9.93
N LEU A 24 12.78 36.00 -10.15
CA LEU A 24 12.18 34.66 -10.20
C LEU A 24 12.80 33.81 -11.31
N ARG A 25 12.95 34.38 -12.52
CA ARG A 25 13.61 33.68 -13.66
C ARG A 25 15.04 33.27 -13.30
N ALA A 26 15.82 34.21 -12.77
CA ALA A 26 17.21 33.96 -12.39
C ALA A 26 17.32 32.89 -11.28
N THR A 27 16.44 32.95 -10.27
CA THR A 27 16.42 31.97 -9.16
C THR A 27 16.01 30.58 -9.65
N LEU A 28 15.05 30.46 -10.58
CA LEU A 28 14.62 29.18 -11.13
C LEU A 28 15.71 28.51 -11.98
N GLU A 29 16.55 29.29 -12.67
CA GLU A 29 17.67 28.76 -13.46
C GLU A 29 18.86 28.35 -12.58
N ALA A 30 18.93 28.82 -11.35
CA ALA A 30 20.00 28.44 -10.44
C ALA A 30 19.94 26.90 -10.17
N PRO A 31 21.10 26.25 -9.95
CA PRO A 31 21.14 24.80 -9.65
C PRO A 31 20.39 24.47 -8.37
N THR A 32 20.37 25.39 -7.41
CA THR A 32 19.71 25.21 -6.10
C THR A 32 19.04 26.50 -5.65
N VAL A 33 17.95 26.39 -4.91
CA VAL A 33 17.30 27.51 -4.19
C VAL A 33 17.87 27.59 -2.78
N SER A 34 18.37 28.78 -2.42
CA SER A 34 18.90 29.05 -1.08
C SER A 34 17.78 29.00 -0.03
N GLY A 35 18.13 28.60 1.19
CA GLY A 35 17.18 28.51 2.32
C GLY A 35 16.44 27.17 2.40
N LEU A 36 16.38 26.40 1.34
CA LEU A 36 15.77 25.09 1.35
C LEU A 36 16.78 23.99 1.76
N ARG A 37 16.35 23.08 2.62
CA ARG A 37 17.09 21.86 2.98
C ARG A 37 17.39 21.01 1.74
N TRP A 38 16.43 20.94 0.82
CA TRP A 38 16.51 20.21 -0.44
C TRP A 38 16.39 21.19 -1.61
N GLY A 39 17.39 22.04 -1.79
CA GLY A 39 17.37 23.17 -2.74
C GLY A 39 17.46 22.78 -4.23
N ALA A 40 17.87 21.54 -4.56
CA ALA A 40 17.89 21.07 -5.96
C ALA A 40 16.47 20.90 -6.50
N LEU A 41 16.22 21.39 -7.74
CA LEU A 41 14.88 21.48 -8.34
C LEU A 41 14.59 20.40 -9.40
N GLY A 42 15.47 19.41 -9.58
CA GLY A 42 15.35 18.44 -10.69
C GLY A 42 14.00 17.73 -10.77
N ASP A 43 13.33 17.56 -9.62
CA ASP A 43 12.02 16.92 -9.49
C ASP A 43 10.83 17.80 -9.87
N VAL A 44 10.97 19.14 -9.79
CA VAL A 44 9.82 20.07 -9.92
C VAL A 44 10.10 21.24 -10.88
N ARG A 45 11.33 21.44 -11.38
CA ARG A 45 11.75 22.62 -12.15
C ARG A 45 10.83 22.93 -13.32
N GLU A 46 10.51 21.95 -14.16
CA GLU A 46 9.67 22.15 -15.34
C GLU A 46 8.23 22.56 -14.96
N GLY A 47 7.67 21.90 -13.93
CA GLY A 47 6.35 22.27 -13.41
C GLY A 47 6.30 23.67 -12.83
N LEU A 48 7.37 24.08 -12.09
CA LEU A 48 7.51 25.45 -11.60
C LEU A 48 7.59 26.46 -12.74
N ARG A 49 8.43 26.20 -13.74
CA ARG A 49 8.53 27.07 -14.93
C ARG A 49 7.16 27.24 -15.58
N GLY A 50 6.45 26.14 -15.84
CA GLY A 50 5.11 26.19 -16.42
C GLY A 50 4.10 26.95 -15.56
N ALA A 51 4.19 26.87 -14.22
CA ALA A 51 3.32 27.64 -13.32
C ALA A 51 3.55 29.15 -13.42
N TYR A 52 4.83 29.57 -13.39
CA TYR A 52 5.18 31.00 -13.55
C TYR A 52 4.90 31.51 -14.97
N ASP A 53 5.11 30.70 -16.03
CA ASP A 53 4.73 31.06 -17.39
C ASP A 53 3.21 31.30 -17.49
N ARG A 54 2.39 30.38 -16.98
CA ARG A 54 0.91 30.53 -16.95
C ARG A 54 0.47 31.76 -16.13
N HIS A 55 1.23 32.15 -15.12
CA HIS A 55 0.93 33.31 -14.26
C HIS A 55 1.60 34.62 -14.75
N GLY A 56 2.25 34.61 -15.92
CA GLY A 56 2.93 35.77 -16.49
C GLY A 56 4.15 36.23 -15.70
N TRP A 57 4.86 35.30 -15.06
CA TRP A 57 6.04 35.55 -14.20
C TRP A 57 5.80 36.48 -13.02
N ARG A 58 4.55 36.69 -12.63
CA ARG A 58 4.21 37.36 -11.37
C ARG A 58 4.38 36.42 -10.20
N PRO A 59 4.73 36.91 -9.00
CA PRO A 59 4.72 36.08 -7.79
C PRO A 59 3.39 35.35 -7.61
N LEU A 60 3.44 34.09 -7.27
CA LEU A 60 2.25 33.27 -7.00
C LEU A 60 1.72 33.47 -5.59
N TRP A 61 2.62 33.69 -4.64
CA TRP A 61 2.34 33.60 -3.22
C TRP A 61 2.53 34.91 -2.46
N ILE A 62 3.02 35.95 -3.11
CA ILE A 62 3.25 37.27 -2.51
C ILE A 62 2.34 38.30 -3.17
N SER A 63 1.70 39.15 -2.34
CA SER A 63 0.93 40.30 -2.77
C SER A 63 1.24 41.48 -1.85
N GLY A 64 1.57 42.63 -2.43
CA GLY A 64 2.01 43.79 -1.64
C GLY A 64 3.24 43.45 -0.81
N SER A 65 3.17 43.62 0.50
CA SER A 65 4.29 43.45 1.43
C SER A 65 4.36 42.08 2.13
N GLY A 66 3.50 41.11 1.74
CA GLY A 66 3.47 39.83 2.45
C GLY A 66 2.84 38.67 1.68
N PRO A 67 2.69 37.53 2.35
CA PRO A 67 2.06 36.35 1.77
C PRO A 67 0.58 36.59 1.43
N THR A 68 0.13 36.04 0.26
CA THR A 68 -1.28 36.07 -0.11
C THR A 68 -2.14 35.32 0.91
N PRO A 69 -3.48 35.54 0.95
CA PRO A 69 -4.38 34.70 1.75
C PRO A 69 -4.24 33.22 1.47
N ALA A 70 -4.11 32.83 0.20
CA ALA A 70 -3.89 31.44 -0.22
C ALA A 70 -2.57 30.90 0.35
N ALA A 71 -1.47 31.65 0.27
CA ALA A 71 -0.19 31.26 0.83
C ALA A 71 -0.27 30.99 2.34
N LYS A 72 -0.98 31.84 3.10
CA LYS A 72 -1.16 31.65 4.55
C LYS A 72 -1.91 30.35 4.87
N ILE A 73 -2.92 30.01 4.07
CA ILE A 73 -3.67 28.77 4.22
C ILE A 73 -2.79 27.55 3.87
N VAL A 74 -2.08 27.58 2.73
CA VAL A 74 -1.19 26.48 2.32
C VAL A 74 -0.05 26.31 3.34
N LEU A 75 0.52 27.40 3.87
CA LEU A 75 1.58 27.31 4.88
C LEU A 75 1.10 26.61 6.16
N ARG A 76 -0.16 26.85 6.56
CA ARG A 76 -0.77 26.11 7.67
C ARG A 76 -0.90 24.61 7.34
N GLU A 77 -1.36 24.25 6.13
CA GLU A 77 -1.44 22.85 5.70
C GLU A 77 -0.07 22.17 5.70
N LEU A 78 1.00 22.89 5.31
CA LEU A 78 2.38 22.39 5.38
C LEU A 78 2.84 22.15 6.83
N ARG A 79 2.48 23.03 7.78
CA ARG A 79 2.76 22.83 9.22
C ARG A 79 2.04 21.59 9.77
N GLU A 80 0.80 21.39 9.33
CA GLU A 80 -0.07 20.30 9.74
C GLU A 80 0.13 19.02 8.89
N SER A 81 1.14 18.99 8.00
CA SER A 81 1.42 17.86 7.11
C SER A 81 1.64 16.55 7.86
N ARG A 82 2.08 16.63 9.13
CA ARG A 82 2.18 15.48 10.03
C ARG A 82 0.86 14.74 10.19
N ASP A 83 -0.27 15.42 10.13
CA ASP A 83 -1.60 14.79 10.22
C ASP A 83 -1.89 13.85 9.03
N ARG A 84 -1.08 13.93 8.00
CA ARG A 84 -1.07 13.07 6.82
C ARG A 84 0.13 12.12 6.77
N GLY A 85 0.89 12.01 7.87
CA GLY A 85 2.09 11.18 7.92
C GLY A 85 3.24 11.71 7.06
N LEU A 86 3.26 13.03 6.83
CA LEU A 86 4.32 13.73 6.10
C LEU A 86 5.08 14.65 7.08
N ASP A 87 6.40 14.77 6.91
CA ASP A 87 7.22 15.58 7.82
C ASP A 87 7.25 17.05 7.36
N PRO A 88 6.82 18.02 8.19
CA PRO A 88 6.91 19.45 7.85
C PRO A 88 8.34 19.90 7.54
N ASP A 89 9.35 19.26 8.12
CA ASP A 89 10.76 19.58 7.86
C ASP A 89 11.20 19.21 6.43
N ASP A 90 10.45 18.34 5.74
CA ASP A 90 10.66 18.05 4.31
C ASP A 90 10.21 19.21 3.40
N TYR A 91 9.42 20.14 3.94
CA TYR A 91 8.84 21.30 3.23
C TYR A 91 9.40 22.63 3.74
N ASP A 92 10.48 22.61 4.51
CA ASP A 92 11.17 23.79 5.03
C ASP A 92 10.25 24.79 5.77
N VAL A 93 9.21 24.29 6.43
CA VAL A 93 8.14 25.11 7.03
C VAL A 93 8.68 26.15 8.00
N ARG A 94 9.66 25.80 8.84
CA ARG A 94 10.24 26.73 9.83
C ARG A 94 10.91 27.93 9.18
N TRP A 95 11.65 27.68 8.08
CA TRP A 95 12.30 28.74 7.33
C TRP A 95 11.28 29.59 6.59
N LEU A 96 10.31 28.98 5.93
CA LEU A 96 9.23 29.68 5.23
C LEU A 96 8.42 30.58 6.16
N ASP A 97 8.14 30.14 7.39
CA ASP A 97 7.45 30.94 8.42
C ASP A 97 8.28 32.12 8.87
N ALA A 98 9.54 31.89 9.19
CA ALA A 98 10.43 32.95 9.67
C ALA A 98 10.61 34.07 8.63
N GLU A 99 10.81 33.69 7.36
CA GLU A 99 10.96 34.66 6.27
C GLU A 99 9.63 35.35 5.91
N ALA A 100 8.50 34.66 5.99
CA ALA A 100 7.17 35.23 5.72
C ALA A 100 6.88 36.45 6.57
N ALA A 101 7.33 36.45 7.83
CA ALA A 101 7.12 37.57 8.79
C ALA A 101 7.87 38.86 8.38
N THR A 102 8.93 38.74 7.58
CA THR A 102 9.82 39.85 7.23
C THR A 102 9.78 40.23 5.75
N LEU A 103 8.93 39.60 4.93
CA LEU A 103 8.86 39.80 3.47
C LEU A 103 8.69 41.29 3.07
N GLY A 104 7.96 42.08 3.84
CA GLY A 104 7.73 43.49 3.56
C GLY A 104 8.98 44.37 3.55
N SER A 105 10.01 43.98 4.30
CA SER A 105 11.31 44.67 4.35
C SER A 105 12.41 44.05 3.51
N ARG A 106 12.12 42.94 2.80
CA ARG A 106 13.09 42.21 1.98
C ARG A 106 13.23 42.82 0.58
N SER A 107 14.42 42.69 0.00
CA SER A 107 14.66 43.03 -1.40
C SER A 107 13.84 42.18 -2.35
N ASP A 108 13.63 42.65 -3.59
CA ASP A 108 12.90 41.94 -4.63
C ASP A 108 13.51 40.55 -4.92
N SER A 109 14.83 40.42 -4.86
CA SER A 109 15.52 39.13 -5.02
C SER A 109 15.19 38.16 -3.89
N LEU A 110 15.16 38.58 -2.63
CA LEU A 110 14.80 37.70 -1.50
C LEU A 110 13.32 37.33 -1.51
N ARG A 111 12.46 38.27 -1.94
CA ARG A 111 11.02 38.00 -2.14
C ARG A 111 10.82 36.93 -3.24
N ALA A 112 11.55 37.02 -4.35
CA ALA A 112 11.52 36.03 -5.42
C ALA A 112 12.02 34.64 -4.94
N VAL A 113 13.09 34.60 -4.14
CA VAL A 113 13.60 33.36 -3.53
C VAL A 113 12.52 32.71 -2.63
N TRP A 114 11.85 33.51 -1.78
CA TRP A 114 10.79 32.99 -0.93
C TRP A 114 9.58 32.45 -1.72
N ASP A 115 9.12 33.21 -2.74
CA ASP A 115 7.97 32.80 -3.57
C ASP A 115 8.27 31.48 -4.32
N LEU A 116 9.49 31.36 -4.88
CA LEU A 116 9.93 30.13 -5.52
C LEU A 116 10.08 28.98 -4.52
N ALA A 117 10.70 29.22 -3.36
CA ALA A 117 10.86 28.21 -2.32
C ALA A 117 9.50 27.69 -1.82
N PHE A 118 8.54 28.60 -1.64
CA PHE A 118 7.17 28.24 -1.28
C PHE A 118 6.48 27.42 -2.37
N SER A 119 6.71 27.76 -3.64
CA SER A 119 6.25 26.96 -4.77
C SER A 119 6.85 25.56 -4.78
N VAL A 120 8.15 25.41 -4.49
CA VAL A 120 8.83 24.10 -4.35
C VAL A 120 8.19 23.28 -3.23
N ALA A 121 8.04 23.84 -2.04
CA ALA A 121 7.43 23.18 -0.90
C ALA A 121 6.00 22.73 -1.21
N THR A 122 5.20 23.60 -1.82
CA THR A 122 3.80 23.31 -2.20
C THR A 122 3.72 22.24 -3.27
N ALA A 123 4.57 22.28 -4.31
CA ALA A 123 4.61 21.26 -5.36
C ALA A 123 4.99 19.89 -4.81
N ARG A 124 6.02 19.84 -3.96
CA ARG A 124 6.45 18.58 -3.30
C ARG A 124 5.39 18.02 -2.36
N TYR A 125 4.70 18.89 -1.63
CA TYR A 125 3.58 18.48 -0.77
C TYR A 125 2.42 17.93 -1.60
N ALA A 126 2.04 18.59 -2.68
CA ALA A 126 1.00 18.15 -3.60
C ALA A 126 1.34 16.78 -4.22
N LEU A 127 2.57 16.62 -4.71
CA LEU A 127 3.08 15.33 -5.22
C LEU A 127 3.05 14.24 -4.14
N ALA A 128 3.47 14.56 -2.91
CA ALA A 128 3.46 13.60 -1.81
C ALA A 128 2.05 13.14 -1.44
N LEU A 129 1.05 14.03 -1.50
CA LEU A 129 -0.36 13.67 -1.29
C LEU A 129 -0.92 12.80 -2.41
N ASP A 130 -0.59 13.11 -3.67
CA ASP A 130 -1.13 12.42 -4.85
C ASP A 130 -0.53 11.01 -5.05
N ARG A 131 0.78 10.86 -4.90
CA ARG A 131 1.49 9.63 -5.31
C ARG A 131 2.52 9.10 -4.32
N GLY A 132 2.63 9.72 -3.14
CA GLY A 132 3.68 9.43 -2.19
C GLY A 132 5.01 10.08 -2.58
N ARG A 133 6.00 9.89 -1.71
CA ARG A 133 7.35 10.48 -1.86
C ARG A 133 8.31 9.53 -2.59
N VAL A 134 8.19 8.23 -2.32
CA VAL A 134 9.07 7.19 -2.88
C VAL A 134 8.39 6.51 -4.07
N ASP A 135 9.09 6.44 -5.20
CA ASP A 135 8.64 5.60 -6.31
C ASP A 135 8.66 4.12 -5.88
N PRO A 136 7.49 3.43 -5.88
CA PRO A 136 7.43 2.03 -5.47
C PRO A 136 8.36 1.12 -6.28
N ARG A 137 8.66 1.44 -7.54
CA ARG A 137 9.55 0.65 -8.40
C ARG A 137 11.00 0.66 -7.94
N SER A 138 11.41 1.71 -7.23
CA SER A 138 12.75 1.78 -6.63
C SER A 138 12.96 0.75 -5.51
N LEU A 139 11.87 0.26 -4.92
CA LEU A 139 11.86 -0.75 -3.87
C LEU A 139 11.31 -2.10 -4.35
N HIS A 140 10.37 -2.08 -5.31
CA HIS A 140 9.60 -3.21 -5.79
C HIS A 140 9.46 -3.14 -7.31
N ALA A 141 10.47 -3.62 -8.04
CA ALA A 141 10.53 -3.50 -9.51
C ALA A 141 9.34 -4.14 -10.24
N THR A 142 8.60 -5.04 -9.59
CA THR A 142 7.43 -5.72 -10.13
C THR A 142 6.12 -4.93 -9.98
N LEU A 143 6.11 -3.86 -9.17
CA LEU A 143 4.92 -3.03 -8.98
C LEU A 143 4.84 -1.98 -10.09
N LEU A 144 4.34 -2.39 -11.24
CA LEU A 144 4.12 -1.52 -12.40
C LEU A 144 2.71 -0.92 -12.30
N LEU A 145 2.63 0.33 -11.85
CA LEU A 145 1.38 1.09 -11.77
C LEU A 145 1.37 2.12 -12.91
N ALA A 146 0.36 2.03 -13.78
CA ALA A 146 0.10 3.10 -14.75
C ALA A 146 -0.42 4.34 -13.98
N ARG A 147 0.27 5.47 -14.12
CA ARG A 147 -0.13 6.74 -13.54
C ARG A 147 -0.03 7.83 -14.58
N GLU A 148 -1.03 8.68 -14.60
CA GLU A 148 -0.97 9.91 -15.36
C GLU A 148 0.10 10.86 -14.80
N ALA A 149 0.72 11.66 -15.67
CA ALA A 149 1.63 12.69 -15.21
C ALA A 149 0.88 13.72 -14.35
N PHE A 150 1.47 14.11 -13.21
CA PHE A 150 0.87 15.12 -12.35
C PHE A 150 1.16 16.52 -12.93
N ASP A 151 0.13 17.31 -13.21
CA ASP A 151 0.27 18.71 -13.65
C ASP A 151 0.62 19.62 -12.46
N ILE A 152 1.92 19.67 -12.12
CA ILE A 152 2.46 20.57 -11.09
C ILE A 152 2.09 22.02 -11.40
N SER A 153 2.18 22.41 -12.66
CA SER A 153 1.93 23.77 -13.10
C SER A 153 0.48 24.20 -12.84
N GLY A 154 -0.48 23.37 -13.28
CA GLY A 154 -1.90 23.64 -13.05
C GLY A 154 -2.26 23.62 -11.57
N ALA A 155 -1.71 22.67 -10.81
CA ALA A 155 -1.94 22.57 -9.36
C ALA A 155 -1.48 23.82 -8.62
N LEU A 156 -0.25 24.29 -8.87
CA LEU A 156 0.29 25.49 -8.21
C LEU A 156 -0.55 26.74 -8.53
N VAL A 157 -0.88 26.97 -9.79
CA VAL A 157 -1.70 28.12 -10.20
C VAL A 157 -3.09 28.05 -9.56
N SER A 158 -3.72 26.88 -9.60
CA SER A 158 -5.04 26.66 -8.96
C SER A 158 -5.01 26.94 -7.46
N LEU A 159 -4.00 26.44 -6.75
CA LEU A 159 -3.85 26.66 -5.32
C LEU A 159 -3.58 28.14 -4.98
N ALA A 160 -2.71 28.80 -5.76
CA ALA A 160 -2.31 30.20 -5.52
C ALA A 160 -3.45 31.20 -5.78
N THR A 161 -4.32 30.91 -6.74
CA THR A 161 -5.45 31.78 -7.12
C THR A 161 -6.76 31.47 -6.40
N SER A 162 -6.79 30.35 -5.63
CA SER A 162 -7.96 29.96 -4.85
C SER A 162 -8.15 30.82 -3.60
N THR A 163 -9.40 31.16 -3.30
CA THR A 163 -9.76 31.76 -2.00
C THR A 163 -9.69 30.75 -0.85
N ASN A 164 -9.85 29.44 -1.16
CA ASN A 164 -9.69 28.34 -0.21
C ASN A 164 -9.02 27.13 -0.91
N PRO A 165 -7.69 26.98 -0.82
CA PRO A 165 -6.97 25.88 -1.47
C PRO A 165 -7.13 24.51 -0.78
N VAL A 166 -7.69 24.45 0.45
CA VAL A 166 -7.79 23.20 1.23
C VAL A 166 -8.56 22.09 0.50
N PRO A 167 -9.75 22.32 -0.10
CA PRO A 167 -10.45 21.27 -0.84
C PRO A 167 -9.63 20.70 -2.00
N ALA A 168 -8.88 21.55 -2.71
CA ALA A 168 -8.03 21.12 -3.81
C ALA A 168 -6.86 20.22 -3.31
N LEU A 169 -6.23 20.58 -2.18
CA LEU A 169 -5.22 19.74 -1.54
C LEU A 169 -5.80 18.41 -1.05
N ARG A 170 -6.98 18.43 -0.41
CA ARG A 170 -7.66 17.19 0.01
C ARG A 170 -8.06 16.30 -1.17
N ALA A 171 -8.41 16.91 -2.29
CA ALA A 171 -8.71 16.18 -3.51
C ALA A 171 -7.49 15.43 -4.09
N LEU A 172 -6.27 15.74 -3.69
CA LEU A 172 -5.05 15.01 -4.05
C LEU A 172 -4.84 13.74 -3.22
N GLU A 173 -5.45 13.64 -2.04
CA GLU A 173 -5.33 12.44 -1.21
C GLU A 173 -6.03 11.23 -1.86
N PRO A 174 -5.57 9.98 -1.60
CA PRO A 174 -6.27 8.79 -2.06
C PRO A 174 -7.75 8.81 -1.64
N PRO A 175 -8.69 8.57 -2.57
CA PRO A 175 -10.12 8.69 -2.27
C PRO A 175 -10.67 7.51 -1.46
N PHE A 176 -9.81 6.60 -1.00
CA PHE A 176 -10.18 5.38 -0.33
C PHE A 176 -10.62 5.62 1.11
N TYR A 177 -11.65 4.90 1.53
CA TYR A 177 -12.17 4.94 2.88
C TYR A 177 -11.12 4.47 3.91
N HIS A 178 -10.36 3.41 3.58
CA HIS A 178 -9.26 2.90 4.39
C HIS A 178 -8.15 3.93 4.62
N TYR A 179 -7.84 4.75 3.61
CA TYR A 179 -6.86 5.84 3.77
C TYR A 179 -7.36 6.89 4.77
N ARG A 180 -8.62 7.32 4.65
CA ARG A 180 -9.21 8.32 5.56
C ARG A 180 -9.23 7.82 7.01
N ARG A 181 -9.58 6.55 7.24
CA ARG A 181 -9.54 5.93 8.57
C ARG A 181 -8.12 5.87 9.13
N LEU A 182 -7.11 5.54 8.32
CA LEU A 182 -5.72 5.57 8.74
C LEU A 182 -5.26 6.97 9.16
N VAL A 183 -5.69 8.03 8.46
CA VAL A 183 -5.42 9.41 8.84
C VAL A 183 -6.03 9.72 10.22
N SER A 184 -7.26 9.32 10.48
CA SER A 184 -7.90 9.50 11.78
C SER A 184 -7.17 8.73 12.90
N VAL A 185 -6.81 7.47 12.65
CA VAL A 185 -6.06 6.65 13.61
C VAL A 185 -4.66 7.21 13.86
N LEU A 186 -4.00 7.77 12.85
CA LEU A 186 -2.71 8.44 13.01
C LEU A 186 -2.78 9.55 14.07
N GLN A 187 -3.80 10.39 14.00
CA GLN A 187 -4.00 11.48 14.97
C GLN A 187 -4.15 10.93 16.40
N THR A 188 -4.98 9.88 16.57
CA THR A 188 -5.15 9.20 17.87
C THR A 188 -3.82 8.66 18.40
N TYR A 189 -3.06 7.93 17.59
CA TYR A 189 -1.80 7.33 18.01
C TYR A 189 -0.71 8.37 18.30
N ARG A 190 -0.78 9.55 17.67
CA ARG A 190 0.12 10.68 17.96
C ARG A 190 -0.19 11.31 19.31
N LEU A 191 -1.46 11.45 19.66
CA LEU A 191 -1.85 11.90 20.99
C LEU A 191 -1.37 10.90 22.06
N LEU A 192 -1.55 9.60 21.82
CA LEU A 192 -1.03 8.56 22.72
C LEU A 192 0.51 8.59 22.82
N ALA A 193 1.21 8.91 21.73
CA ALA A 193 2.66 9.02 21.72
C ALA A 193 3.17 10.25 22.49
N ALA A 194 2.37 11.31 22.59
CA ALA A 194 2.68 12.53 23.33
C ALA A 194 2.32 12.42 24.82
N ASP A 195 1.51 11.47 25.22
CA ASP A 195 1.09 11.27 26.63
C ASP A 195 2.20 10.59 27.44
N SER A 196 2.95 11.40 28.19
CA SER A 196 4.01 10.91 29.10
C SER A 196 3.51 10.01 30.21
N SER A 197 2.22 10.07 30.59
CA SER A 197 1.62 9.21 31.60
C SER A 197 1.49 7.74 31.14
N LEU A 198 1.57 7.50 29.82
CA LEU A 198 1.62 6.18 29.20
C LEU A 198 3.07 5.64 29.07
N ALA A 199 4.04 6.32 29.70
CA ALA A 199 5.42 5.82 29.78
C ALA A 199 5.45 4.35 30.26
N ALA A 200 6.52 3.63 29.91
CA ALA A 200 6.67 2.18 29.97
C ALA A 200 5.88 1.46 31.08
N LEU A 201 5.18 0.40 30.73
CA LEU A 201 4.60 -0.53 31.72
C LEU A 201 5.70 -1.04 32.64
N PRO A 202 5.42 -1.30 33.94
CA PRO A 202 6.31 -2.06 34.79
C PRO A 202 6.69 -3.39 34.13
N ASP A 203 7.83 -3.96 34.53
CA ASP A 203 8.30 -5.20 33.92
C ASP A 203 7.23 -6.29 33.96
N ILE A 204 6.92 -6.84 32.80
CA ILE A 204 5.88 -7.87 32.64
C ILE A 204 6.57 -9.23 32.73
N PRO A 205 6.22 -10.08 33.73
CA PRO A 205 6.76 -11.42 33.83
C PRO A 205 6.50 -12.25 32.56
N ARG A 206 7.47 -13.07 32.17
CA ARG A 206 7.31 -13.96 31.02
C ARG A 206 6.16 -14.95 31.25
N GLY A 207 5.29 -15.08 30.26
CA GLY A 207 4.19 -16.03 30.31
C GLY A 207 3.14 -15.71 31.37
N LEU A 208 2.93 -14.42 31.67
CA LEU A 208 1.90 -13.98 32.64
C LEU A 208 0.52 -14.47 32.17
N LYS A 209 -0.16 -15.23 33.06
CA LYS A 209 -1.44 -15.87 32.80
C LYS A 209 -2.56 -15.21 33.61
N PRO A 210 -3.84 -15.35 33.17
CA PRO A 210 -4.99 -14.95 33.97
C PRO A 210 -4.95 -15.59 35.38
N GLY A 211 -5.37 -14.85 36.39
CA GLY A 211 -5.31 -15.23 37.79
C GLY A 211 -4.02 -14.83 38.51
N ALA A 212 -2.97 -14.41 37.80
CA ALA A 212 -1.73 -13.97 38.41
C ALA A 212 -1.79 -12.53 38.93
N VAL A 213 -1.02 -12.23 39.97
CA VAL A 213 -0.83 -10.86 40.47
C VAL A 213 0.25 -10.17 39.61
N TYR A 214 -0.06 -8.99 39.09
CA TYR A 214 0.83 -8.15 38.32
C TYR A 214 0.73 -6.69 38.79
N PRO A 215 1.75 -6.13 39.47
CA PRO A 215 1.70 -4.76 39.99
C PRO A 215 1.40 -3.68 38.91
N GLY A 216 1.69 -3.98 37.64
CA GLY A 216 1.38 -3.11 36.50
C GLY A 216 -0.05 -3.26 35.95
N ALA A 217 -0.92 -4.10 36.52
CA ALA A 217 -2.28 -4.34 36.04
C ALA A 217 -3.12 -3.04 35.92
N PRO A 218 -3.10 -2.09 36.86
CA PRO A 218 -3.85 -0.84 36.72
C PRO A 218 -3.41 -0.04 35.50
N LYS A 219 -2.09 0.06 35.27
CA LYS A 219 -1.53 0.76 34.10
C LYS A 219 -1.84 0.03 32.80
N LEU A 220 -1.82 -1.31 32.81
CA LEU A 220 -2.19 -2.15 31.68
C LEU A 220 -3.68 -1.99 31.35
N ARG A 221 -4.59 -1.95 32.34
CA ARG A 221 -6.01 -1.64 32.13
C ARG A 221 -6.19 -0.30 31.44
N ARG A 222 -5.56 0.76 31.97
CA ARG A 222 -5.60 2.10 31.35
C ARG A 222 -5.14 2.08 29.91
N LEU A 223 -4.00 1.44 29.62
CA LEU A 223 -3.48 1.30 28.27
C LEU A 223 -4.48 0.61 27.33
N LEU A 224 -5.02 -0.54 27.73
CA LEU A 224 -5.95 -1.31 26.91
C LEU A 224 -7.31 -0.60 26.74
N THR A 225 -7.74 0.20 27.74
CA THR A 225 -8.92 1.07 27.61
C THR A 225 -8.69 2.15 26.54
N LEU A 226 -7.57 2.85 26.59
CA LEU A 226 -7.21 3.88 25.62
C LEU A 226 -7.04 3.33 24.19
N LEU A 227 -6.60 2.08 24.07
CA LEU A 227 -6.49 1.37 22.80
C LEU A 227 -7.83 0.78 22.30
N GLY A 228 -8.90 0.84 23.12
CA GLY A 228 -10.20 0.26 22.80
C GLY A 228 -10.27 -1.26 22.97
N ASP A 229 -9.24 -1.87 23.57
CA ASP A 229 -9.21 -3.33 23.80
C ASP A 229 -9.98 -3.74 25.07
N LEU A 230 -10.06 -2.85 26.06
CA LEU A 230 -10.86 -3.02 27.28
C LEU A 230 -12.07 -2.09 27.23
N THR A 231 -13.25 -2.65 26.97
CA THR A 231 -14.51 -1.88 26.80
C THR A 231 -15.48 -2.08 27.96
N ASP A 232 -15.20 -3.01 28.86
CA ASP A 232 -16.03 -3.28 30.05
C ASP A 232 -15.90 -2.13 31.06
N SER A 233 -16.97 -1.36 31.25
CA SER A 233 -17.01 -0.20 32.14
C SER A 233 -16.72 -0.56 33.61
N SER A 234 -17.11 -1.74 34.07
CA SER A 234 -16.82 -2.24 35.43
C SER A 234 -15.33 -2.50 35.61
N ALA A 235 -14.67 -3.05 34.60
CA ALA A 235 -13.24 -3.31 34.61
C ALA A 235 -12.40 -2.01 34.43
N VAL A 236 -12.92 -1.02 33.71
CA VAL A 236 -12.31 0.30 33.58
C VAL A 236 -12.27 1.03 34.92
N ASN A 237 -13.35 0.95 35.70
CA ASN A 237 -13.43 1.60 37.04
C ASN A 237 -12.43 1.01 38.05
N ARG A 238 -12.03 -0.25 37.91
CA ARG A 238 -11.01 -0.88 38.77
C ARG A 238 -9.60 -0.28 38.61
N VAL A 239 -9.38 0.54 37.59
CA VAL A 239 -8.13 1.32 37.45
C VAL A 239 -7.93 2.24 38.66
N ALA A 240 -9.00 2.82 39.18
CA ALA A 240 -8.97 3.72 40.34
C ALA A 240 -8.68 2.97 41.65
N ASP A 241 -9.00 1.70 41.72
CA ASP A 241 -8.91 0.91 42.98
C ASP A 241 -7.54 0.24 43.21
N GLY A 242 -6.58 0.42 42.25
CA GLY A 242 -5.24 -0.15 42.37
C GLY A 242 -5.19 -1.69 42.28
N ASP A 243 -6.22 -2.33 41.72
CA ASP A 243 -6.32 -3.80 41.60
C ASP A 243 -5.20 -4.36 40.70
N THR A 244 -4.33 -5.17 41.32
CA THR A 244 -3.16 -5.79 40.66
C THR A 244 -3.43 -7.16 40.06
N LEU A 245 -4.67 -7.65 40.11
CA LEU A 245 -5.03 -8.97 39.58
C LEU A 245 -5.13 -8.93 38.04
N TYR A 246 -4.47 -9.87 37.38
CA TYR A 246 -4.69 -10.16 35.97
C TYR A 246 -5.95 -11.01 35.81
N ASP A 247 -7.11 -10.37 35.89
CA ASP A 247 -8.42 -11.00 35.90
C ASP A 247 -8.93 -11.36 34.49
N ASP A 248 -10.13 -11.96 34.43
CA ASP A 248 -10.75 -12.39 33.17
C ASP A 248 -11.07 -11.24 32.23
N ALA A 249 -11.37 -10.03 32.74
CA ALA A 249 -11.63 -8.86 31.93
C ALA A 249 -10.35 -8.41 31.23
N LEU A 250 -9.22 -8.35 31.93
CA LEU A 250 -7.91 -8.11 31.33
C LEU A 250 -7.52 -9.21 30.33
N ALA A 251 -7.83 -10.48 30.66
CA ALA A 251 -7.54 -11.59 29.76
C ALA A 251 -8.31 -11.48 28.43
N LYS A 252 -9.59 -11.07 28.47
CA LYS A 252 -10.38 -10.76 27.27
C LYS A 252 -9.77 -9.61 26.48
N ALA A 253 -9.39 -8.54 27.16
CA ALA A 253 -8.76 -7.36 26.54
C ALA A 253 -7.41 -7.74 25.88
N ILE A 254 -6.60 -8.55 26.54
CA ILE A 254 -5.34 -9.05 25.95
C ILE A 254 -5.61 -9.96 24.75
N LYS A 255 -6.60 -10.84 24.77
CA LYS A 255 -7.00 -11.62 23.59
C LYS A 255 -7.42 -10.73 22.44
N HIS A 256 -8.14 -9.65 22.72
CA HIS A 256 -8.53 -8.66 21.71
C HIS A 256 -7.29 -7.94 21.14
N PHE A 257 -6.43 -7.43 22.00
CA PHE A 257 -5.16 -6.82 21.63
C PHE A 257 -4.29 -7.77 20.79
N GLN A 258 -4.10 -9.03 21.22
CA GLN A 258 -3.34 -10.03 20.48
C GLN A 258 -3.86 -10.21 19.05
N ARG A 259 -5.19 -10.30 18.88
CA ARG A 259 -5.84 -10.43 17.58
C ARG A 259 -5.51 -9.24 16.68
N ARG A 260 -5.58 -8.01 17.21
CA ARG A 260 -5.25 -6.78 16.47
C ARG A 260 -3.75 -6.66 16.15
N GLN A 261 -2.89 -7.33 16.92
CA GLN A 261 -1.45 -7.38 16.67
C GLN A 261 -1.04 -8.57 15.79
N GLY A 262 -1.99 -9.31 15.21
CA GLY A 262 -1.72 -10.47 14.36
C GLY A 262 -1.13 -11.65 15.13
N PHE A 263 -1.54 -11.86 16.40
CA PHE A 263 -1.15 -12.99 17.25
C PHE A 263 -2.33 -13.94 17.51
N GLY A 264 -2.02 -15.17 17.90
CA GLY A 264 -3.01 -16.09 18.45
C GLY A 264 -3.58 -15.52 19.77
N PRO A 265 -4.93 -15.42 19.89
CA PRO A 265 -5.57 -14.78 21.02
C PRO A 265 -5.73 -15.75 22.20
N ASP A 266 -4.64 -16.14 22.83
CA ASP A 266 -4.61 -17.07 23.98
C ASP A 266 -4.83 -16.39 25.34
N GLY A 267 -4.62 -15.07 25.43
CA GLY A 267 -4.70 -14.30 26.66
C GLY A 267 -3.47 -14.45 27.56
N VAL A 268 -2.40 -15.10 27.10
CA VAL A 268 -1.14 -15.20 27.83
C VAL A 268 -0.20 -14.09 27.36
N ILE A 269 0.38 -13.32 28.27
CA ILE A 269 1.35 -12.30 27.90
C ILE A 269 2.74 -12.96 27.77
N GLY A 270 2.94 -13.68 26.66
CA GLY A 270 4.23 -14.22 26.25
C GLY A 270 5.15 -13.15 25.65
N ASP A 271 6.36 -13.55 25.23
CA ASP A 271 7.39 -12.62 24.71
C ASP A 271 6.89 -11.73 23.56
N SER A 272 6.12 -12.27 22.61
CA SER A 272 5.59 -11.50 21.49
C SER A 272 4.57 -10.46 21.93
N THR A 273 3.65 -10.82 22.85
CA THR A 273 2.64 -9.91 23.39
C THR A 273 3.30 -8.84 24.25
N ARG A 274 4.26 -9.22 25.11
CA ARG A 274 5.04 -8.31 25.93
C ARG A 274 5.78 -7.28 25.06
N LEU A 275 6.48 -7.72 24.04
CA LEU A 275 7.20 -6.82 23.11
C LEU A 275 6.26 -5.80 22.45
N ARG A 276 5.02 -6.18 22.16
CA ARG A 276 4.03 -5.28 21.56
C ARG A 276 3.44 -4.30 22.56
N LEU A 277 3.17 -4.75 23.78
CA LEU A 277 2.67 -3.90 24.86
C LEU A 277 3.69 -2.86 25.32
N THR A 278 4.99 -3.20 25.25
CA THR A 278 6.10 -2.32 25.62
C THR A 278 6.65 -1.48 24.46
N ARG A 279 6.11 -1.67 23.24
CA ARG A 279 6.49 -0.90 22.08
C ARG A 279 6.01 0.54 22.22
N THR A 280 6.86 1.51 21.90
CA THR A 280 6.51 2.92 21.94
C THR A 280 5.44 3.25 20.90
N PHE A 281 4.49 4.12 21.24
CA PHE A 281 3.49 4.63 20.29
C PHE A 281 4.15 5.33 19.08
N ALA A 282 5.30 5.97 19.27
CA ALA A 282 6.07 6.55 18.17
C ALA A 282 6.39 5.54 17.06
N SER A 283 6.70 4.28 17.43
CA SER A 283 6.94 3.24 16.43
C SER A 283 5.67 2.77 15.72
N GLN A 284 4.51 2.84 16.37
CA GLN A 284 3.22 2.55 15.76
C GLN A 284 2.77 3.71 14.86
N VAL A 285 2.97 4.95 15.29
CA VAL A 285 2.82 6.14 14.44
C VAL A 285 3.62 5.97 13.14
N ARG A 286 4.91 5.59 13.27
CA ARG A 286 5.76 5.37 12.09
C ARG A 286 5.22 4.27 11.16
N GLN A 287 4.70 3.18 11.71
CA GLN A 287 4.10 2.10 10.92
C GLN A 287 2.84 2.57 10.17
N ILE A 288 2.02 3.43 10.79
CA ILE A 288 0.86 4.05 10.13
C ILE A 288 1.32 4.98 9.00
N GLU A 289 2.34 5.82 9.23
CA GLU A 289 2.92 6.71 8.22
C GLU A 289 3.45 5.95 6.98
N LEU A 290 4.14 4.82 7.19
CA LEU A 290 4.62 3.95 6.11
C LEU A 290 3.46 3.32 5.33
N THR A 291 2.38 2.98 6.02
CA THR A 291 1.17 2.45 5.40
C THR A 291 0.44 3.53 4.58
N LEU A 292 0.33 4.75 5.10
CA LEU A 292 -0.22 5.90 4.35
C LEU A 292 0.59 6.20 3.09
N GLU A 293 1.92 6.13 3.16
CA GLU A 293 2.79 6.28 2.00
C GLU A 293 2.44 5.27 0.90
N ARG A 294 2.24 3.99 1.25
CA ARG A 294 1.88 2.92 0.29
C ARG A 294 0.47 3.05 -0.28
N TRP A 295 -0.47 3.60 0.48
CA TRP A 295 -1.80 3.88 -0.05
C TRP A 295 -1.77 4.91 -1.17
N ARG A 296 -0.84 5.88 -1.13
CA ARG A 296 -0.64 6.87 -2.17
C ARG A 296 -0.05 6.29 -3.45
N TRP A 297 0.52 5.09 -3.41
CA TRP A 297 1.02 4.39 -4.59
C TRP A 297 -0.09 3.83 -5.48
N LEU A 298 -1.27 3.54 -4.93
CA LEU A 298 -2.37 2.95 -5.67
C LEU A 298 -3.02 3.96 -6.63
N PRO A 299 -3.60 3.49 -7.77
CA PRO A 299 -4.38 4.36 -8.64
C PRO A 299 -5.55 4.99 -7.87
N ARG A 300 -5.88 6.22 -8.21
CA ARG A 300 -7.00 6.94 -7.58
C ARG A 300 -8.36 6.41 -8.00
N THR A 301 -8.44 5.83 -9.20
CA THR A 301 -9.64 5.21 -9.76
C THR A 301 -9.28 3.85 -10.32
N PHE A 302 -10.20 2.91 -10.23
CA PHE A 302 -10.06 1.59 -10.83
C PHE A 302 -10.92 1.49 -12.09
N SER A 303 -10.41 0.84 -13.13
CA SER A 303 -11.14 0.58 -14.39
C SER A 303 -12.33 -0.38 -14.18
N ALA A 304 -12.26 -1.22 -13.15
CA ALA A 304 -13.31 -2.12 -12.69
C ALA A 304 -13.11 -2.37 -11.19
N PRO A 305 -14.13 -2.89 -10.47
CA PRO A 305 -13.99 -3.26 -9.06
C PRO A 305 -12.79 -4.20 -8.83
N PRO A 306 -11.78 -3.78 -8.05
CA PRO A 306 -10.53 -4.52 -7.94
C PRO A 306 -10.60 -5.66 -6.93
N ILE A 307 -9.62 -6.56 -7.03
CA ILE A 307 -9.21 -7.47 -5.96
C ILE A 307 -7.93 -6.90 -5.32
N ILE A 308 -7.93 -6.77 -4.00
CA ILE A 308 -6.77 -6.32 -3.22
C ILE A 308 -6.34 -7.46 -2.30
N VAL A 309 -5.09 -7.91 -2.42
CA VAL A 309 -4.51 -8.89 -1.50
C VAL A 309 -3.51 -8.16 -0.60
N ASN A 310 -3.82 -8.06 0.68
CA ASN A 310 -2.88 -7.53 1.66
C ASN A 310 -1.98 -8.66 2.18
N ILE A 311 -0.72 -8.64 1.76
CA ILE A 311 0.26 -9.69 2.07
C ILE A 311 0.49 -9.86 3.58
N PRO A 312 0.88 -8.82 4.38
CA PRO A 312 1.14 -8.99 5.80
C PRO A 312 -0.11 -9.23 6.63
N GLY A 313 -1.29 -8.85 6.12
CA GLY A 313 -2.59 -9.12 6.74
C GLY A 313 -3.13 -10.50 6.42
N PHE A 314 -2.55 -11.21 5.46
CA PHE A 314 -3.01 -12.52 4.96
C PHE A 314 -4.49 -12.51 4.58
N ARG A 315 -4.95 -11.44 3.91
CA ARG A 315 -6.35 -11.24 3.52
C ARG A 315 -6.48 -10.79 2.08
N LEU A 316 -7.56 -11.24 1.47
CA LEU A 316 -8.03 -10.80 0.16
C LEU A 316 -9.34 -10.06 0.34
N TYR A 317 -9.48 -8.96 -0.38
CA TYR A 317 -10.67 -8.12 -0.50
C TYR A 317 -11.05 -8.05 -1.97
N ALA A 318 -12.26 -8.50 -2.33
CA ALA A 318 -12.81 -8.34 -3.67
C ALA A 318 -13.98 -7.34 -3.59
N LEU A 319 -13.81 -6.18 -4.21
CA LEU A 319 -14.76 -5.10 -4.17
C LEU A 319 -15.91 -5.36 -5.16
N ARG A 320 -17.12 -4.92 -4.83
CA ARG A 320 -18.27 -4.93 -5.74
C ARG A 320 -18.39 -3.65 -6.56
N GLY A 321 -17.82 -2.56 -6.06
CA GLY A 321 -17.79 -1.25 -6.69
C GLY A 321 -16.37 -0.70 -6.82
N THR A 322 -16.26 0.50 -7.35
CA THR A 322 -14.98 1.23 -7.45
C THR A 322 -14.62 1.94 -6.13
N THR A 323 -15.47 1.84 -5.12
CA THR A 323 -15.25 2.31 -3.76
C THR A 323 -14.86 1.14 -2.85
N ASP A 324 -14.21 1.44 -1.75
CA ASP A 324 -13.74 0.48 -0.75
C ASP A 324 -14.68 0.37 0.47
N ALA A 325 -15.99 0.55 0.26
CA ALA A 325 -16.98 0.37 1.32
C ALA A 325 -17.02 -1.10 1.77
N GLU A 326 -16.81 -1.36 3.06
CA GLU A 326 -16.64 -2.72 3.62
C GLU A 326 -17.87 -3.62 3.42
N SER A 327 -19.07 -3.03 3.48
CA SER A 327 -20.35 -3.72 3.24
C SER A 327 -20.48 -4.32 1.83
N GLU A 328 -19.67 -3.85 0.90
CA GLU A 328 -19.66 -4.28 -0.50
C GLU A 328 -18.46 -5.15 -0.87
N MET A 329 -17.73 -5.67 0.11
CA MET A 329 -16.53 -6.46 -0.11
C MET A 329 -16.74 -7.93 0.23
N LEU A 330 -16.29 -8.82 -0.68
CA LEU A 330 -16.03 -10.20 -0.32
C LEU A 330 -14.63 -10.28 0.32
N THR A 331 -14.57 -10.76 1.55
CA THR A 331 -13.30 -10.91 2.28
C THR A 331 -12.98 -12.36 2.53
N MET A 332 -11.70 -12.74 2.45
CA MET A 332 -11.25 -14.10 2.78
C MET A 332 -9.79 -14.14 3.22
N ASP A 333 -9.43 -15.20 3.90
CA ASP A 333 -8.05 -15.47 4.27
C ASP A 333 -7.24 -15.99 3.09
N VAL A 334 -5.93 -15.66 3.09
CA VAL A 334 -4.98 -16.17 2.09
C VAL A 334 -3.71 -16.73 2.74
N VAL A 335 -3.04 -17.62 2.00
CA VAL A 335 -1.67 -18.04 2.28
C VAL A 335 -0.78 -17.42 1.20
N VAL A 336 0.28 -16.74 1.62
CA VAL A 336 1.23 -16.03 0.75
C VAL A 336 2.60 -16.70 0.76
N GLY A 337 3.53 -16.18 -0.03
CA GLY A 337 4.89 -16.70 -0.18
C GLY A 337 5.69 -16.70 1.11
N ASN A 338 6.64 -17.64 1.21
CA ASN A 338 7.51 -17.79 2.36
C ASN A 338 8.54 -16.65 2.42
N ALA A 339 8.61 -15.98 3.58
CA ALA A 339 9.44 -14.80 3.82
C ALA A 339 10.96 -15.02 3.66
N VAL A 340 11.44 -16.25 3.62
CA VAL A 340 12.89 -16.55 3.58
C VAL A 340 13.37 -16.79 2.15
N LYS A 341 12.55 -17.44 1.31
CA LYS A 341 12.99 -17.93 -0.01
C LYS A 341 12.11 -17.49 -1.18
N HIS A 342 10.83 -17.23 -0.94
CA HIS A 342 9.81 -17.15 -1.99
C HIS A 342 8.73 -16.11 -1.65
N ASP A 343 9.11 -14.86 -1.44
CA ASP A 343 8.14 -13.79 -1.15
C ASP A 343 7.14 -13.62 -2.29
N THR A 344 5.91 -13.35 -1.95
CA THR A 344 4.94 -12.85 -2.90
C THR A 344 5.32 -11.43 -3.28
N PRO A 345 5.61 -11.14 -4.57
CA PRO A 345 5.97 -9.77 -4.98
C PRO A 345 4.75 -8.84 -4.92
N LEU A 346 5.00 -7.54 -4.76
CA LEU A 346 3.98 -6.53 -4.97
C LEU A 346 3.70 -6.44 -6.48
N LEU A 347 2.44 -6.54 -6.87
CA LEU A 347 2.00 -6.57 -8.27
C LEU A 347 0.74 -5.74 -8.48
N ALA A 348 0.61 -5.18 -9.67
CA ALA A 348 -0.64 -4.68 -10.22
C ALA A 348 -0.85 -5.37 -11.58
N VAL A 349 -1.85 -6.25 -11.66
CA VAL A 349 -2.09 -7.12 -12.82
C VAL A 349 -3.58 -7.32 -13.05
N ASP A 350 -3.95 -7.82 -14.23
CA ASP A 350 -5.34 -8.14 -14.56
C ASP A 350 -5.61 -9.64 -14.39
N LEU A 351 -6.71 -9.97 -13.73
CA LEU A 351 -7.30 -11.30 -13.73
C LEU A 351 -8.21 -11.44 -14.97
N VAL A 352 -7.96 -12.46 -15.79
CA VAL A 352 -8.57 -12.60 -17.12
C VAL A 352 -9.45 -13.83 -17.27
N ALA A 353 -9.28 -14.84 -16.43
CA ALA A 353 -10.04 -16.10 -16.52
C ALA A 353 -10.06 -16.87 -15.18
N VAL A 354 -11.06 -17.73 -15.04
CA VAL A 354 -11.16 -18.76 -14.01
C VAL A 354 -10.94 -20.13 -14.69
N GLN A 355 -10.01 -20.91 -14.18
CA GLN A 355 -9.71 -22.25 -14.68
C GLN A 355 -10.06 -23.29 -13.63
N PHE A 356 -11.08 -24.10 -13.90
CA PHE A 356 -11.49 -25.23 -13.09
C PHE A 356 -10.67 -26.46 -13.42
N GLN A 357 -10.42 -27.33 -12.44
CA GLN A 357 -9.61 -28.53 -12.55
C GLN A 357 -8.28 -28.28 -13.29
N PRO A 358 -7.45 -27.33 -12.78
CA PRO A 358 -6.24 -26.95 -13.48
C PRO A 358 -5.18 -28.06 -13.38
N PRO A 359 -4.49 -28.45 -14.48
CA PRO A 359 -3.22 -29.13 -14.35
C PRO A 359 -2.18 -28.15 -13.78
N TRP A 360 -1.29 -28.62 -12.92
CA TRP A 360 -0.21 -27.79 -12.40
C TRP A 360 1.10 -28.08 -13.12
N ASN A 361 1.51 -27.18 -14.00
CA ASN A 361 2.86 -27.18 -14.52
C ASN A 361 3.80 -26.70 -13.42
N VAL A 362 4.61 -27.61 -12.89
CA VAL A 362 5.46 -27.31 -11.74
C VAL A 362 6.59 -26.36 -12.16
N PRO A 363 6.83 -25.24 -11.46
CA PRO A 363 7.98 -24.37 -11.72
C PRO A 363 9.32 -25.11 -11.62
N THR A 364 10.30 -24.73 -12.45
CA THR A 364 11.59 -25.42 -12.54
C THR A 364 12.36 -25.45 -11.22
N SER A 365 12.25 -24.38 -10.40
CA SER A 365 12.84 -24.34 -9.06
C SER A 365 12.29 -25.46 -8.17
N ILE A 366 10.96 -25.58 -8.09
CA ILE A 366 10.29 -26.63 -7.30
C ILE A 366 10.61 -28.02 -7.84
N GLN A 367 10.67 -28.18 -9.19
CA GLN A 367 11.07 -29.44 -9.79
C GLN A 367 12.46 -29.87 -9.31
N ARG A 368 13.42 -28.96 -9.28
CA ARG A 368 14.82 -29.23 -8.89
C ARG A 368 15.00 -29.43 -7.40
N GLU A 369 14.37 -28.57 -6.62
CA GLU A 369 14.60 -28.49 -5.17
C GLU A 369 13.76 -29.48 -4.37
N GLU A 370 12.55 -29.82 -4.87
CA GLU A 370 11.62 -30.66 -4.11
C GLU A 370 11.23 -31.95 -4.80
N ILE A 371 10.77 -31.88 -6.07
CA ILE A 371 10.20 -33.04 -6.75
C ILE A 371 11.29 -34.06 -7.08
N ARG A 372 12.37 -33.62 -7.72
CA ARG A 372 13.47 -34.50 -8.13
C ARG A 372 14.10 -35.28 -6.97
N PRO A 373 14.49 -34.66 -5.84
CA PRO A 373 15.04 -35.41 -4.72
C PRO A 373 14.09 -36.46 -4.17
N LYS A 374 12.81 -36.15 -4.05
CA LYS A 374 11.79 -37.07 -3.55
C LYS A 374 11.54 -38.22 -4.53
N ALA A 375 11.49 -37.94 -5.85
CA ALA A 375 11.30 -38.95 -6.86
C ALA A 375 12.53 -39.89 -7.00
N ILE A 376 13.73 -39.41 -6.71
CA ILE A 376 14.95 -40.24 -6.64
C ILE A 376 14.91 -41.14 -5.40
N ALA A 377 14.43 -40.64 -4.27
CA ALA A 377 14.36 -41.37 -3.00
C ALA A 377 13.23 -42.41 -2.97
N ASP A 378 12.09 -42.13 -3.63
CA ASP A 378 10.91 -43.01 -3.70
C ASP A 378 10.43 -43.14 -5.16
N SER A 379 10.63 -44.29 -5.79
CA SER A 379 10.21 -44.55 -7.17
C SER A 379 8.69 -44.46 -7.35
N GLY A 380 7.89 -44.67 -6.30
CA GLY A 380 6.43 -44.51 -6.31
C GLY A 380 5.94 -43.08 -6.13
N TYR A 381 6.81 -42.14 -5.77
CA TYR A 381 6.43 -40.78 -5.42
C TYR A 381 5.63 -40.04 -6.51
N LEU A 382 6.07 -40.14 -7.77
CA LEU A 382 5.41 -39.48 -8.89
C LEU A 382 3.98 -40.00 -9.09
N ALA A 383 3.77 -41.31 -8.98
CA ALA A 383 2.45 -41.93 -9.12
C ALA A 383 1.54 -41.57 -7.92
N LYS A 384 2.05 -41.65 -6.70
CA LYS A 384 1.31 -41.31 -5.47
C LYS A 384 0.78 -39.87 -5.50
N GLU A 385 1.60 -38.95 -5.98
CA GLU A 385 1.27 -37.51 -6.06
C GLU A 385 0.65 -37.09 -7.40
N GLN A 386 0.34 -38.05 -8.27
CA GLN A 386 -0.25 -37.83 -9.61
C GLN A 386 0.58 -36.90 -10.51
N TYR A 387 1.90 -37.03 -10.46
CA TYR A 387 2.81 -36.33 -11.35
C TYR A 387 3.04 -37.06 -12.66
N GLU A 388 3.12 -36.31 -13.76
CA GLU A 388 3.52 -36.77 -15.09
C GLU A 388 4.85 -36.14 -15.47
N LEU A 389 5.71 -36.89 -16.14
CA LEU A 389 6.93 -36.37 -16.76
C LEU A 389 6.66 -35.97 -18.20
N LEU A 390 7.21 -34.83 -18.61
CA LEU A 390 7.08 -34.31 -19.98
C LEU A 390 8.47 -34.06 -20.59
N VAL A 391 8.65 -34.57 -21.83
CA VAL A 391 9.80 -34.28 -22.67
C VAL A 391 9.29 -33.68 -23.98
N GLY A 392 9.74 -32.49 -24.32
CA GLY A 392 9.23 -31.77 -25.50
C GLY A 392 7.72 -31.53 -25.45
N GLY A 393 7.12 -31.39 -24.27
CA GLY A 393 5.67 -31.21 -24.07
C GLY A 393 4.83 -32.49 -24.14
N LYS A 394 5.42 -33.64 -24.45
CA LYS A 394 4.73 -34.94 -24.50
C LYS A 394 4.93 -35.69 -23.18
N VAL A 395 3.85 -36.33 -22.71
CA VAL A 395 3.90 -37.21 -21.53
C VAL A 395 4.73 -38.46 -21.86
N VAL A 396 5.66 -38.80 -20.95
CA VAL A 396 6.54 -39.96 -21.06
C VAL A 396 6.44 -40.85 -19.82
N VAL A 397 6.73 -42.14 -19.99
CA VAL A 397 6.78 -43.10 -18.87
C VAL A 397 8.02 -42.77 -18.01
N PRO A 398 7.88 -42.65 -16.68
CA PRO A 398 9.01 -42.39 -15.80
C PRO A 398 10.04 -43.53 -15.85
N THR A 399 11.32 -43.17 -16.04
CA THR A 399 12.49 -44.04 -15.88
C THR A 399 13.48 -43.36 -14.97
N ASP A 400 14.39 -44.10 -14.33
CA ASP A 400 15.41 -43.55 -13.46
C ASP A 400 16.26 -42.47 -14.17
N SER A 401 16.56 -42.66 -15.44
CA SER A 401 17.28 -41.69 -16.26
C SER A 401 16.51 -40.39 -16.43
N LEU A 402 15.20 -40.45 -16.68
CA LEU A 402 14.34 -39.28 -16.82
C LEU A 402 14.10 -38.57 -15.47
N ILE A 403 13.92 -39.35 -14.40
CA ILE A 403 13.76 -38.81 -13.03
C ILE A 403 14.97 -37.96 -12.63
N ARG A 404 16.18 -38.44 -12.91
CA ARG A 404 17.44 -37.67 -12.65
C ARG A 404 17.54 -36.37 -13.45
N LYS A 405 16.84 -36.26 -14.58
CA LYS A 405 16.79 -35.11 -15.49
C LYS A 405 15.63 -34.15 -15.20
N ILE A 406 14.80 -34.41 -14.17
CA ILE A 406 13.73 -33.49 -13.75
C ILE A 406 14.28 -32.10 -13.51
N GLY A 407 13.69 -31.09 -14.16
CA GLY A 407 14.14 -29.69 -14.12
C GLY A 407 15.37 -29.39 -15.00
N TYR A 408 15.87 -30.38 -15.75
CA TYR A 408 17.00 -30.28 -16.69
C TYR A 408 16.63 -30.95 -18.03
N GLY A 409 15.60 -30.41 -18.67
CA GLY A 409 15.06 -30.95 -19.95
C GLY A 409 13.88 -31.91 -19.80
N VAL A 410 13.60 -32.39 -18.59
CA VAL A 410 12.37 -33.10 -18.24
C VAL A 410 11.52 -32.21 -17.35
N ALA A 411 10.30 -31.90 -17.80
CA ALA A 411 9.36 -31.12 -17.01
C ALA A 411 8.40 -32.01 -16.22
N VAL A 412 7.81 -31.46 -15.15
CA VAL A 412 6.83 -32.14 -14.31
C VAL A 412 5.50 -31.40 -14.38
N ARG A 413 4.40 -32.13 -14.54
CA ARG A 413 3.04 -31.65 -14.45
C ARG A 413 2.25 -32.49 -13.45
N GLN A 414 1.51 -31.88 -12.54
CA GLN A 414 0.55 -32.59 -11.69
C GLN A 414 -0.82 -32.60 -12.36
N LYS A 415 -1.45 -33.79 -12.39
CA LYS A 415 -2.80 -33.95 -12.96
C LYS A 415 -3.86 -33.17 -12.20
N PRO A 416 -4.97 -32.77 -12.85
CA PRO A 416 -6.15 -32.28 -12.14
C PRO A 416 -6.63 -33.30 -11.09
N GLY A 417 -7.25 -32.78 -10.02
CA GLY A 417 -7.84 -33.67 -9.00
C GLY A 417 -7.60 -33.17 -7.56
N THR A 418 -8.01 -34.01 -6.62
CA THR A 418 -8.01 -33.66 -5.18
C THR A 418 -6.63 -33.50 -4.56
N LEU A 419 -5.61 -34.16 -5.15
CA LEU A 419 -4.21 -34.07 -4.71
C LEU A 419 -3.45 -32.92 -5.37
N ASN A 420 -4.05 -32.26 -6.38
CA ASN A 420 -3.38 -31.18 -7.09
C ASN A 420 -3.06 -30.01 -6.14
N SER A 421 -1.82 -29.56 -6.15
CA SER A 421 -1.37 -28.46 -5.28
C SER A 421 -2.08 -27.13 -5.54
N LEU A 422 -2.65 -26.94 -6.75
CA LEU A 422 -3.50 -25.79 -7.09
C LEU A 422 -4.97 -25.98 -6.68
N GLY A 423 -5.30 -27.13 -6.07
CA GLY A 423 -6.68 -27.49 -5.76
C GLY A 423 -7.54 -27.59 -7.01
N ARG A 424 -8.80 -27.20 -6.91
CA ARG A 424 -9.82 -27.38 -7.95
C ARG A 424 -10.05 -26.17 -8.85
N VAL A 425 -9.42 -25.02 -8.52
CA VAL A 425 -9.56 -23.81 -9.32
C VAL A 425 -8.31 -22.92 -9.23
N LYS A 426 -7.97 -22.35 -10.38
CA LYS A 426 -6.90 -21.34 -10.56
C LYS A 426 -7.51 -20.08 -11.17
N PHE A 427 -7.12 -18.93 -10.67
CA PHE A 427 -7.49 -17.61 -11.18
C PHE A 427 -6.31 -17.08 -12.00
N VAL A 428 -6.54 -16.92 -13.30
CA VAL A 428 -5.48 -16.66 -14.29
C VAL A 428 -5.17 -15.18 -14.35
N MET A 429 -3.94 -14.80 -13.99
CA MET A 429 -3.41 -13.43 -13.99
C MET A 429 -2.07 -13.44 -14.76
N PRO A 430 -2.04 -13.14 -16.07
CA PRO A 430 -0.79 -13.11 -16.84
C PRO A 430 0.18 -12.04 -16.30
N ASN A 431 1.38 -12.46 -15.90
CA ASN A 431 2.43 -11.58 -15.40
C ASN A 431 3.81 -12.25 -15.52
N SER A 432 4.88 -11.45 -15.45
CA SER A 432 6.28 -11.93 -15.60
C SER A 432 6.81 -12.71 -14.40
N SER A 433 6.11 -12.67 -13.26
CA SER A 433 6.52 -13.37 -12.03
C SER A 433 5.82 -14.72 -11.84
N ASP A 434 4.97 -15.14 -12.78
CA ASP A 434 4.16 -16.38 -12.72
C ASP A 434 3.33 -16.52 -11.42
N ILE A 435 2.87 -15.40 -10.86
CA ILE A 435 2.04 -15.37 -9.66
C ILE A 435 0.56 -15.46 -10.05
N TYR A 436 -0.20 -16.28 -9.31
CA TYR A 436 -1.65 -16.41 -9.48
C TYR A 436 -2.33 -16.74 -8.15
N LEU A 437 -3.66 -16.55 -8.11
CA LEU A 437 -4.52 -17.01 -7.03
C LEU A 437 -4.98 -18.44 -7.34
N HIS A 438 -5.10 -19.31 -6.32
CA HIS A 438 -5.56 -20.68 -6.52
C HIS A 438 -6.14 -21.30 -5.24
N ASP A 439 -6.86 -22.38 -5.42
CA ASP A 439 -7.31 -23.27 -4.35
C ASP A 439 -6.14 -24.10 -3.79
N THR A 440 -6.36 -24.89 -2.76
CA THR A 440 -5.36 -25.77 -2.17
C THR A 440 -6.00 -26.92 -1.38
N PRO A 441 -5.46 -28.16 -1.42
CA PRO A 441 -5.85 -29.24 -0.52
C PRO A 441 -5.39 -28.99 0.93
N ALA A 442 -4.37 -28.17 1.15
CA ALA A 442 -3.80 -27.88 2.48
C ALA A 442 -4.63 -26.85 3.27
N ARG A 443 -5.91 -27.16 3.49
CA ARG A 443 -6.90 -26.27 4.13
C ARG A 443 -6.54 -25.87 5.56
N SER A 444 -5.86 -26.76 6.30
CA SER A 444 -5.43 -26.51 7.70
C SER A 444 -4.51 -25.31 7.85
N LEU A 445 -3.84 -24.87 6.78
CA LEU A 445 -2.97 -23.68 6.82
C LEU A 445 -3.74 -22.40 7.11
N PHE A 446 -5.02 -22.31 6.75
CA PHE A 446 -5.84 -21.12 7.02
C PHE A 446 -6.18 -20.94 8.49
N ALA A 447 -6.13 -22.00 9.30
CA ALA A 447 -6.29 -21.92 10.76
C ALA A 447 -5.06 -21.32 11.47
N ARG A 448 -3.94 -21.19 10.77
CA ARG A 448 -2.72 -20.61 11.34
C ARG A 448 -2.80 -19.09 11.36
N VAL A 449 -2.25 -18.47 12.39
CA VAL A 449 -2.14 -17.01 12.51
C VAL A 449 -1.15 -16.45 11.46
N ARG A 450 0.02 -17.07 11.35
CA ARG A 450 1.00 -16.76 10.32
C ARG A 450 0.78 -17.68 9.12
N ARG A 451 0.69 -17.10 7.91
CA ARG A 451 0.30 -17.83 6.70
C ARG A 451 1.23 -17.57 5.50
N ASP A 452 2.51 -17.40 5.73
CA ASP A 452 3.55 -17.27 4.70
C ASP A 452 4.23 -18.62 4.43
N PHE A 453 3.54 -19.50 3.69
CA PHE A 453 3.95 -20.89 3.47
C PHE A 453 4.00 -21.32 2.00
N SER A 454 3.65 -20.43 1.04
CA SER A 454 3.68 -20.78 -0.37
C SER A 454 5.05 -20.47 -1.03
N HIS A 455 5.18 -20.85 -2.30
CA HIS A 455 6.33 -20.50 -3.15
C HIS A 455 6.11 -19.19 -3.93
N GLY A 456 5.30 -18.26 -3.38
CA GLY A 456 5.00 -16.96 -3.98
C GLY A 456 3.56 -16.83 -4.42
N CYS A 457 2.94 -17.87 -5.01
CA CYS A 457 1.51 -17.87 -5.37
C CYS A 457 0.60 -17.79 -4.15
N ILE A 458 -0.64 -17.33 -4.35
CA ILE A 458 -1.57 -17.00 -3.28
C ILE A 458 -2.68 -18.05 -3.22
N ARG A 459 -2.75 -18.79 -2.09
CA ARG A 459 -3.84 -19.73 -1.83
C ARG A 459 -5.00 -18.99 -1.20
N VAL A 460 -6.24 -19.23 -1.67
CA VAL A 460 -7.44 -18.57 -1.17
C VAL A 460 -8.30 -19.53 -0.34
N SER A 461 -8.90 -19.02 0.75
CA SER A 461 -9.67 -19.87 1.67
C SER A 461 -11.08 -20.19 1.17
N LEU A 462 -11.67 -19.35 0.32
CA LEU A 462 -13.03 -19.49 -0.22
C LEU A 462 -13.01 -19.50 -1.76
N PRO A 463 -12.37 -20.51 -2.41
CA PRO A 463 -12.15 -20.50 -3.86
C PRO A 463 -13.45 -20.58 -4.67
N ALA A 464 -14.45 -21.37 -4.24
CA ALA A 464 -15.75 -21.45 -4.90
C ALA A 464 -16.49 -20.12 -4.85
N THR A 465 -16.50 -19.47 -3.68
CA THR A 465 -17.13 -18.16 -3.49
C THR A 465 -16.45 -17.10 -4.36
N LEU A 466 -15.11 -17.10 -4.44
CA LEU A 466 -14.37 -16.18 -5.31
C LEU A 466 -14.70 -16.44 -6.79
N ALA A 467 -14.74 -17.70 -7.22
CA ALA A 467 -15.10 -18.03 -8.60
C ALA A 467 -16.53 -17.58 -8.95
N ALA A 468 -17.51 -17.84 -8.07
CA ALA A 468 -18.88 -17.37 -8.25
C ALA A 468 -18.98 -15.84 -8.27
N PHE A 469 -18.23 -15.15 -7.40
CA PHE A 469 -18.15 -13.68 -7.39
C PHE A 469 -17.62 -13.12 -8.71
N LEU A 470 -16.58 -13.72 -9.28
CA LEU A 470 -15.95 -13.28 -10.53
C LEU A 470 -16.81 -13.58 -11.77
N LEU A 471 -17.62 -14.64 -11.72
CA LEU A 471 -18.47 -15.07 -12.82
C LEU A 471 -19.92 -14.61 -12.67
N ARG A 472 -20.25 -13.78 -11.66
CA ARG A 472 -21.62 -13.33 -11.33
C ARG A 472 -22.36 -12.68 -12.49
N ASP A 473 -21.63 -12.02 -13.40
CA ASP A 473 -22.21 -11.32 -14.55
C ASP A 473 -22.34 -12.23 -15.79
N GLN A 474 -22.09 -13.56 -15.63
CA GLN A 474 -22.21 -14.56 -16.67
C GLN A 474 -23.37 -15.51 -16.37
N PRO A 475 -24.54 -15.39 -17.05
CA PRO A 475 -25.74 -16.19 -16.73
C PRO A 475 -25.56 -17.70 -16.77
N LYS A 476 -24.58 -18.18 -17.55
CA LYS A 476 -24.25 -19.62 -17.66
C LYS A 476 -23.46 -20.16 -16.45
N TRP A 477 -23.05 -19.29 -15.51
CA TRP A 477 -22.18 -19.61 -14.38
C TRP A 477 -22.77 -19.26 -13.02
N PRO A 478 -24.01 -19.69 -12.69
CA PRO A 478 -24.52 -19.60 -11.33
C PRO A 478 -23.67 -20.44 -10.37
N SER A 479 -23.76 -20.20 -9.07
CA SER A 479 -22.94 -20.90 -8.05
C SER A 479 -23.00 -22.42 -8.18
N ALA A 480 -24.16 -23.01 -8.47
CA ALA A 480 -24.28 -24.47 -8.68
C ALA A 480 -23.45 -24.98 -9.85
N THR A 481 -23.30 -24.20 -10.94
CA THR A 481 -22.43 -24.56 -12.07
C THR A 481 -20.96 -24.45 -11.69
N VAL A 482 -20.59 -23.44 -10.88
CA VAL A 482 -19.24 -23.31 -10.33
C VAL A 482 -18.88 -24.52 -9.48
N ASP A 483 -19.77 -24.92 -8.56
CA ASP A 483 -19.57 -26.09 -7.70
C ASP A 483 -19.44 -27.39 -8.52
N SER A 484 -20.30 -27.57 -9.52
CA SER A 484 -20.22 -28.71 -10.44
C SER A 484 -18.92 -28.75 -11.24
N ALA A 485 -18.43 -27.60 -11.72
CA ALA A 485 -17.17 -27.51 -12.44
C ALA A 485 -15.96 -27.78 -11.53
N MET A 486 -16.03 -27.39 -10.25
CA MET A 486 -15.01 -27.72 -9.26
C MET A 486 -15.05 -29.19 -8.84
N ALA A 487 -16.21 -29.82 -8.83
CA ALA A 487 -16.36 -31.24 -8.49
C ALA A 487 -16.00 -32.16 -9.65
N GLY A 488 -16.02 -31.70 -10.89
CA GLY A 488 -15.72 -32.46 -12.09
C GLY A 488 -14.26 -32.91 -12.19
N ASP A 489 -13.93 -33.59 -13.27
CA ASP A 489 -12.62 -34.18 -13.56
C ASP A 489 -11.90 -33.54 -14.76
N SER A 490 -12.62 -32.72 -15.54
CA SER A 490 -12.12 -32.13 -16.79
C SER A 490 -11.71 -30.65 -16.59
N THR A 491 -10.57 -30.29 -17.15
CA THR A 491 -10.10 -28.89 -17.16
C THR A 491 -11.03 -28.01 -18.00
N LYS A 492 -11.56 -26.94 -17.40
CA LYS A 492 -12.39 -25.97 -18.08
C LYS A 492 -11.93 -24.55 -17.75
N GLN A 493 -11.62 -23.77 -18.78
CA GLN A 493 -11.25 -22.37 -18.59
C GLN A 493 -12.37 -21.45 -19.06
N VAL A 494 -12.77 -20.52 -18.19
CA VAL A 494 -13.82 -19.53 -18.44
C VAL A 494 -13.18 -18.16 -18.44
N ARG A 495 -13.23 -17.46 -19.58
CA ARG A 495 -12.77 -16.08 -19.69
C ARG A 495 -13.76 -15.15 -18.98
N LEU A 496 -13.25 -14.15 -18.31
CA LEU A 496 -14.09 -13.08 -17.76
C LEU A 496 -14.61 -12.17 -18.88
N THR A 497 -15.79 -11.57 -18.66
CA THR A 497 -16.38 -10.59 -19.58
C THR A 497 -15.56 -9.30 -19.61
N SER A 498 -14.98 -8.92 -18.49
CA SER A 498 -14.06 -7.79 -18.34
C SER A 498 -12.85 -8.22 -17.50
N ARG A 499 -11.71 -7.56 -17.73
CA ARG A 499 -10.53 -7.75 -16.88
C ARG A 499 -10.79 -7.17 -15.51
N ILE A 500 -10.33 -7.86 -14.47
CA ILE A 500 -10.47 -7.39 -13.08
C ILE A 500 -9.07 -7.03 -12.55
N PRO A 501 -8.85 -5.77 -12.16
CA PRO A 501 -7.57 -5.36 -11.58
C PRO A 501 -7.29 -6.12 -10.27
N VAL A 502 -6.08 -6.64 -10.13
CA VAL A 502 -5.61 -7.30 -8.90
C VAL A 502 -4.37 -6.57 -8.40
N PHE A 503 -4.42 -6.14 -7.15
CA PHE A 503 -3.32 -5.48 -6.47
C PHE A 503 -2.82 -6.35 -5.33
N LEU A 504 -1.55 -6.78 -5.41
CA LEU A 504 -0.86 -7.41 -4.29
C LEU A 504 -0.12 -6.29 -3.54
N VAL A 505 -0.61 -5.95 -2.36
CA VAL A 505 -0.17 -4.80 -1.58
C VAL A 505 0.46 -5.23 -0.25
N TYR A 506 1.19 -4.30 0.39
CA TYR A 506 1.87 -4.56 1.65
C TYR A 506 1.49 -3.53 2.70
N GLN A 507 0.30 -3.68 3.26
CA GLN A 507 -0.23 -2.76 4.27
C GLN A 507 -0.03 -3.37 5.66
N THR A 508 0.93 -2.84 6.42
CA THR A 508 1.23 -3.33 7.77
C THR A 508 0.31 -2.76 8.84
N VAL A 509 -0.55 -1.82 8.49
CA VAL A 509 -1.66 -1.34 9.33
C VAL A 509 -2.95 -1.34 8.51
N GLU A 510 -4.01 -1.87 9.07
CA GLU A 510 -5.38 -1.76 8.55
C GLU A 510 -6.30 -1.18 9.61
N VAL A 511 -7.28 -0.39 9.19
CA VAL A 511 -8.33 0.12 10.06
C VAL A 511 -9.66 -0.44 9.59
N ARG A 512 -10.30 -1.24 10.42
CA ARG A 512 -11.60 -1.86 10.12
C ARG A 512 -12.75 -0.87 10.25
N GLU A 513 -13.94 -1.29 9.86
CA GLU A 513 -15.17 -0.50 9.96
C GLU A 513 -15.46 -0.04 11.38
N SER A 514 -15.15 -0.87 12.37
CA SER A 514 -15.24 -0.53 13.79
C SER A 514 -14.33 0.65 14.23
N GLY A 515 -13.41 1.13 13.38
CA GLY A 515 -12.38 2.10 13.71
C GLY A 515 -11.14 1.49 14.35
N GLU A 516 -11.11 0.18 14.57
CA GLU A 516 -10.00 -0.52 15.20
C GLU A 516 -8.81 -0.66 14.25
N ALA A 517 -7.63 -0.30 14.75
CA ALA A 517 -6.38 -0.48 14.02
C ALA A 517 -5.77 -1.86 14.27
N PHE A 518 -5.47 -2.56 13.19
CA PHE A 518 -4.77 -3.84 13.16
C PHE A 518 -3.33 -3.63 12.71
N PHE A 519 -2.36 -4.10 13.49
CA PHE A 519 -0.93 -3.96 13.22
C PHE A 519 -0.32 -5.33 12.87
N TYR A 520 0.12 -5.49 11.66
CA TYR A 520 0.74 -6.72 11.18
C TYR A 520 2.26 -6.68 11.27
N ARG A 521 2.88 -7.84 11.25
CA ARG A 521 4.34 -7.96 11.21
C ARG A 521 4.86 -7.58 9.82
N ASP A 522 6.01 -6.91 9.79
CA ASP A 522 6.80 -6.68 8.56
C ASP A 522 7.51 -7.98 8.16
N ILE A 523 6.75 -8.94 7.58
CA ILE A 523 7.22 -10.31 7.32
C ILE A 523 8.33 -10.38 6.27
N TYR A 524 8.36 -9.43 5.30
CA TYR A 524 9.37 -9.36 4.24
C TYR A 524 10.37 -8.21 4.42
N GLY A 525 10.26 -7.42 5.48
CA GLY A 525 11.17 -6.29 5.74
C GLY A 525 10.91 -5.04 4.89
N HIS A 526 9.75 -4.95 4.24
CA HIS A 526 9.40 -3.81 3.37
C HIS A 526 9.20 -2.51 4.13
N ASP A 527 8.74 -2.53 5.39
CA ASP A 527 8.68 -1.33 6.23
C ASP A 527 10.07 -0.75 6.46
N ARG A 528 11.05 -1.61 6.77
CA ARG A 528 12.45 -1.17 6.93
C ARG A 528 13.04 -0.59 5.66
N ALA A 529 12.73 -1.17 4.51
CA ALA A 529 13.21 -0.68 3.21
C ALA A 529 12.63 0.70 2.90
N LEU A 530 11.32 0.87 3.06
CA LEU A 530 10.63 2.14 2.83
C LEU A 530 11.08 3.21 3.83
N ASP A 531 11.19 2.89 5.12
CA ASP A 531 11.69 3.82 6.15
C ASP A 531 13.07 4.36 5.81
N ARG A 532 13.99 3.49 5.37
CA ARG A 532 15.33 3.90 4.92
C ARG A 532 15.28 4.82 3.70
N ALA A 533 14.41 4.54 2.72
CA ALA A 533 14.25 5.38 1.55
C ALA A 533 13.71 6.77 1.91
N LEU A 534 12.71 6.84 2.78
CA LEU A 534 12.13 8.09 3.25
C LEU A 534 13.11 8.95 4.07
N ARG A 535 13.99 8.33 4.87
CA ARG A 535 15.03 9.04 5.65
C ARG A 535 16.13 9.67 4.80
N LYS A 536 16.32 9.21 3.56
CA LYS A 536 17.30 9.82 2.64
C LYS A 536 16.88 11.23 2.20
N GLY A 537 15.58 11.50 2.15
CA GLY A 537 15.03 12.78 1.71
C GLY A 537 15.07 12.98 0.19
N TYR A 538 14.80 14.19 -0.25
CA TYR A 538 14.79 14.58 -1.66
C TYR A 538 16.22 14.63 -2.27
N PRO A 539 16.39 14.38 -3.58
CA PRO A 539 15.35 13.83 -4.45
C PRO A 539 15.10 12.37 -4.09
N TYR A 540 13.87 12.04 -3.78
CA TYR A 540 13.48 10.63 -3.72
C TYR A 540 13.71 10.03 -5.10
N VAL A 541 14.15 8.77 -5.17
CA VAL A 541 14.38 8.09 -6.45
C VAL A 541 13.08 8.13 -7.25
N GLN A 542 13.10 8.93 -8.32
CA GLN A 542 12.00 9.02 -9.29
C GLN A 542 12.36 8.20 -10.53
N GLU A 543 11.34 7.88 -11.33
CA GLU A 543 11.55 7.19 -12.60
C GLU A 543 12.62 7.88 -13.45
N PRO A 544 13.43 7.11 -14.18
CA PRO A 544 14.11 7.67 -15.34
C PRO A 544 13.03 8.19 -16.30
N THR A 545 12.96 9.49 -16.46
CA THR A 545 12.16 10.15 -17.49
C THR A 545 12.57 9.57 -18.85
N GLY A 546 11.75 8.69 -19.45
CA GLY A 546 12.04 8.16 -20.78
C GLY A 546 11.52 6.78 -21.14
N LEU A 547 10.92 6.03 -20.23
CA LEU A 547 10.22 4.80 -20.63
C LEU A 547 8.75 5.13 -20.95
N SER A 548 8.53 5.52 -22.21
CA SER A 548 7.21 5.50 -22.82
C SER A 548 6.60 4.10 -22.67
N LEU A 549 5.40 4.00 -22.10
CA LEU A 549 4.60 2.78 -21.96
C LEU A 549 4.21 2.14 -23.33
N SER A 550 4.89 2.48 -24.43
CA SER A 550 4.61 1.90 -25.75
C SER A 550 5.23 0.53 -26.00
N SER A 551 5.95 -0.07 -25.04
CA SER A 551 6.59 -1.38 -25.19
C SER A 551 6.10 -2.44 -24.19
N ALA A 552 4.80 -2.49 -23.92
CA ALA A 552 4.22 -3.76 -23.47
C ALA A 552 4.43 -4.78 -24.60
N PRO A 553 5.05 -5.95 -24.36
CA PRO A 553 5.22 -6.94 -25.40
C PRO A 553 3.85 -7.31 -25.97
N ARG A 554 3.63 -7.04 -27.25
CA ARG A 554 2.46 -7.53 -27.96
C ARG A 554 2.56 -9.06 -27.95
N ILE A 555 1.68 -9.70 -27.18
CA ILE A 555 1.50 -11.13 -27.24
C ILE A 555 1.06 -11.44 -28.68
N PRO A 556 1.80 -12.25 -29.45
CA PRO A 556 1.35 -12.63 -30.79
C PRO A 556 0.00 -13.35 -30.68
N PRO A 557 -0.94 -13.12 -31.61
CA PRO A 557 -2.21 -13.82 -31.61
C PRO A 557 -1.93 -15.33 -31.72
N SER A 558 -2.47 -16.11 -30.80
CA SER A 558 -2.46 -17.57 -30.87
C SER A 558 -3.19 -17.96 -32.13
N GLY A 559 -2.46 -18.40 -33.14
CA GLY A 559 -3.02 -18.97 -34.35
C GLY A 559 -3.88 -20.21 -34.05
N PRO A 560 -4.87 -20.50 -34.89
CA PRO A 560 -5.72 -21.67 -34.68
C PRO A 560 -4.88 -22.95 -34.75
N PRO A 561 -5.30 -24.04 -34.06
CA PRO A 561 -4.58 -25.28 -34.09
C PRO A 561 -4.59 -25.81 -35.54
N ARG A 562 -3.41 -26.05 -36.10
CA ARG A 562 -3.28 -26.75 -37.37
C ARG A 562 -3.82 -28.19 -37.20
N ARG A 563 -4.67 -28.58 -38.14
CA ARG A 563 -5.28 -29.91 -38.22
C ARG A 563 -4.23 -31.05 -38.34
#